data_ee81c6339deab4b7fd83245b4e9e467c
#
_entry.id   ee81c6339deab4b7fd83245b4e9e467c
#
_cell.length_a   1.000
_cell.length_b   1.000
_cell.length_c   1.000
_cell.angle_alpha   90.00
_cell.angle_beta   90.00
_cell.angle_gamma   90.00
#
_symmetry.space_group_name_H-M   'P 1'
#
loop_
_entity.id
_entity.type
_entity.pdbx_description
1 polymer ?
#
loop_
_entity_poly.entity_id
_entity_poly.type
_entity_poly.pdbx_seq_one_letter_code
_entity_poly.pdbx_strand_id
1 'polypeptide(L)'
;MVGPCCSNLVNGENSHQVVRVMEAADMDETSHQVIRTMEAKINQPPKLLNKYAGNKSCCIFRVPESLVQINEKAYQPHIISIGPYHHGKEHLKMMQEHKWRFLGSLLHRIRRHNVGLFNLFQAIKQMEDSIRECYSETIGMDSHVLGSGQEHIPSLARLTLGFFNYMAQRPIEVLEKHNNLTGRHLLDLFRMSFLPPSSEEASRNSNSSEEVSRNSTSIEETSRKSSSTEETSTFLQLIPSARKLHLAGIQFKLGKGDSFLDVRFSNGVLQIPLLTIDDFTSSVFLNCVAFEQCYNHRSNHITTYATFMGCLINTPSDAGFLRDHKIIENYFGTDEEIARFFNNVGKDVAFDIEKSYLSKLFQDVNEYYRNDWHVRWAGFKHTYFDTPWSFMSALAALILLIFTMIQAFFAIYAYIRPLKNPK
;
A
#
# COMPACT_ATOMS: atom_id res chain seq x y z
N MET A 1 8.34 3.22 21.86
CA MET A 1 7.79 4.51 21.41
C MET A 1 8.75 5.06 20.39
N VAL A 2 8.52 4.74 19.13
CA VAL A 2 9.27 5.31 18.00
C VAL A 2 8.30 6.28 17.35
N GLY A 3 8.59 7.58 17.47
CA GLY A 3 7.81 8.64 16.84
C GLY A 3 7.89 8.56 15.33
N PRO A 4 6.89 9.09 14.61
CA PRO A 4 6.84 9.03 13.15
C PRO A 4 8.02 9.81 12.56
N CYS A 5 8.83 9.14 11.77
CA CYS A 5 9.87 9.77 10.95
C CYS A 5 9.19 10.67 9.92
N CYS A 6 9.43 11.98 10.05
CA CYS A 6 9.29 13.00 9.00
C CYS A 6 7.93 13.17 8.32
N SER A 7 6.89 13.43 9.07
CA SER A 7 5.75 14.16 8.54
C SER A 7 5.78 15.60 9.11
N ASN A 8 5.87 16.59 8.24
CA ASN A 8 5.85 18.03 8.44
C ASN A 8 7.21 18.74 8.51
N LEU A 9 7.94 18.72 7.39
CA LEU A 9 8.75 19.88 7.03
C LEU A 9 7.92 20.74 6.07
N VAL A 10 7.24 21.68 6.65
CA VAL A 10 6.50 22.78 6.01
C VAL A 10 7.42 23.51 5.04
N ASN A 11 6.89 23.83 3.86
CA ASN A 11 7.50 24.68 2.83
C ASN A 11 8.31 25.83 3.43
N GLY A 12 9.56 25.97 3.00
CA GLY A 12 10.58 26.86 3.57
C GLY A 12 10.38 28.39 3.46
N GLU A 13 9.15 28.87 3.29
CA GLU A 13 8.87 30.33 3.27
C GLU A 13 8.03 30.85 4.44
N ASN A 14 7.45 29.98 5.28
CA ASN A 14 6.64 30.41 6.43
C ASN A 14 7.25 30.11 7.81
N SER A 15 8.46 29.59 7.89
CA SER A 15 9.10 29.25 9.19
C SER A 15 9.52 30.50 10.00
N HIS A 16 9.57 31.69 9.40
CA HIS A 16 9.88 32.94 10.12
C HIS A 16 8.69 33.59 10.84
N GLN A 17 7.45 33.16 10.61
CA GLN A 17 6.26 33.78 11.23
C GLN A 17 5.66 32.99 12.40
N VAL A 18 5.95 31.70 12.54
CA VAL A 18 5.38 30.88 13.65
C VAL A 18 6.16 31.02 14.96
N VAL A 19 7.40 31.52 14.92
CA VAL A 19 8.24 31.69 16.13
C VAL A 19 7.98 33.01 16.86
N ARG A 20 7.12 33.90 16.35
CA ARG A 20 6.89 35.24 16.94
C ARG A 20 5.71 35.38 17.90
N VAL A 21 5.01 34.33 18.31
CA VAL A 21 3.77 34.43 19.10
C VAL A 21 3.87 33.91 20.54
N MET A 22 5.06 33.65 21.04
CA MET A 22 5.24 33.50 22.51
C MET A 22 6.28 34.51 22.98
N GLU A 23 5.82 35.72 23.25
CA GLU A 23 6.63 36.71 23.94
C GLU A 23 6.96 36.23 25.36
N ALA A 24 8.24 36.22 25.62
CA ALA A 24 8.90 35.86 26.85
C ALA A 24 8.51 36.78 28.01
N ALA A 25 7.61 36.32 28.84
CA ALA A 25 7.59 36.79 30.23
C ALA A 25 7.73 35.55 31.10
N ASP A 26 8.84 35.45 31.81
CA ASP A 26 9.14 34.45 32.83
C ASP A 26 9.73 33.10 32.37
N MET A 27 10.68 33.12 31.46
CA MET A 27 11.52 31.94 31.19
C MET A 27 12.82 32.04 31.98
N ASP A 28 13.19 30.97 32.67
CA ASP A 28 14.45 30.89 33.41
C ASP A 28 15.67 30.91 32.42
N GLU A 29 16.84 31.25 32.96
CA GLU A 29 18.08 31.37 32.14
C GLU A 29 18.47 30.08 31.45
N THR A 30 18.07 28.93 32.02
CA THR A 30 18.26 27.58 31.47
C THR A 30 17.46 27.38 30.20
N SER A 31 16.21 27.83 30.17
CA SER A 31 15.33 27.77 29.02
C SER A 31 15.83 28.64 27.86
N HIS A 32 16.33 29.85 28.17
CA HIS A 32 16.97 30.72 27.18
C HIS A 32 18.21 30.07 26.55
N GLN A 33 19.03 29.38 27.34
CA GLN A 33 20.22 28.68 26.84
C GLN A 33 19.85 27.49 25.95
N VAL A 34 18.80 26.75 26.29
CA VAL A 34 18.30 25.65 25.49
C VAL A 34 17.78 26.17 24.14
N ILE A 35 17.01 27.26 24.13
CA ILE A 35 16.51 27.88 22.89
C ILE A 35 17.66 28.33 21.99
N ARG A 36 18.66 29.06 22.54
CA ARG A 36 19.84 29.47 21.78
C ARG A 36 20.60 28.28 21.18
N THR A 37 20.68 27.18 21.93
CA THR A 37 21.33 25.95 21.44
C THR A 37 20.52 25.30 20.32
N MET A 38 19.18 25.31 20.42
CA MET A 38 18.28 24.82 19.36
C MET A 38 18.39 25.69 18.11
N GLU A 39 18.34 27.03 18.26
CA GLU A 39 18.52 27.97 17.15
C GLU A 39 19.87 27.80 16.45
N ALA A 40 20.95 27.63 17.23
CA ALA A 40 22.26 27.36 16.66
C ALA A 40 22.30 26.05 15.88
N LYS A 41 21.59 25.00 16.35
CA LYS A 41 21.47 23.72 15.62
C LYS A 41 20.61 23.82 14.38
N ILE A 42 19.50 24.58 14.43
CA ILE A 42 18.60 24.81 13.28
C ILE A 42 19.35 25.53 12.16
N ASN A 43 20.21 26.49 12.51
CA ASN A 43 21.00 27.28 11.55
C ASN A 43 22.24 26.56 11.02
N GLN A 44 22.60 25.39 11.57
CA GLN A 44 23.70 24.57 11.05
C GLN A 44 23.24 23.79 9.82
N PRO A 45 24.02 23.77 8.73
CA PRO A 45 23.71 22.92 7.59
C PRO A 45 23.69 21.44 8.03
N PRO A 46 22.72 20.66 7.58
CA PRO A 46 22.64 19.24 7.91
C PRO A 46 23.91 18.53 7.40
N LYS A 47 24.48 17.65 8.25
CA LYS A 47 25.72 16.93 7.91
C LYS A 47 25.49 15.67 7.08
N LEU A 48 24.33 15.02 7.28
CA LEU A 48 23.99 13.75 6.63
C LEU A 48 22.99 13.93 5.51
N LEU A 49 22.07 14.87 5.67
CA LEU A 49 21.03 15.14 4.66
C LEU A 49 21.58 16.04 3.54
N ASN A 50 21.14 15.75 2.34
CA ASN A 50 21.34 16.64 1.21
C ASN A 50 20.50 17.92 1.40
N LYS A 51 20.98 19.06 0.89
CA LYS A 51 20.24 20.33 0.89
C LYS A 51 18.87 20.26 0.21
N TYR A 52 18.65 19.27 -0.65
CA TYR A 52 17.41 19.02 -1.36
C TYR A 52 16.49 18.03 -0.65
N ALA A 53 16.90 17.47 0.50
CA ALA A 53 16.07 16.56 1.28
C ALA A 53 14.73 17.21 1.64
N GLY A 54 13.63 16.52 1.36
CA GLY A 54 12.28 17.05 1.55
C GLY A 54 11.66 17.75 0.33
N ASN A 55 12.45 18.08 -0.69
CA ASN A 55 11.92 18.62 -1.94
C ASN A 55 11.22 17.55 -2.79
N LYS A 56 10.32 17.97 -3.67
CA LYS A 56 9.64 17.05 -4.62
C LYS A 56 10.59 16.32 -5.56
N SER A 57 11.77 16.87 -5.84
CA SER A 57 12.83 16.23 -6.64
C SER A 57 13.48 15.05 -5.94
N CYS A 58 13.54 15.07 -4.60
CA CYS A 58 14.15 14.03 -3.79
C CYS A 58 13.27 12.78 -3.76
N CYS A 59 13.72 11.68 -4.35
CA CYS A 59 12.95 10.44 -4.50
C CYS A 59 13.77 9.15 -4.22
N ILE A 60 15.02 9.29 -3.82
CA ILE A 60 15.88 8.16 -3.45
C ILE A 60 16.29 8.34 -1.99
N PHE A 61 15.87 7.41 -1.14
CA PHE A 61 15.99 7.48 0.30
C PHE A 61 16.74 6.27 0.85
N ARG A 62 17.37 6.43 2.01
CA ARG A 62 17.78 5.29 2.81
C ARG A 62 16.54 4.65 3.41
N VAL A 63 16.44 3.34 3.27
CA VAL A 63 15.31 2.58 3.85
C VAL A 63 15.40 2.63 5.37
N PRO A 64 14.30 2.92 6.09
CA PRO A 64 14.24 2.89 7.54
C PRO A 64 14.67 1.53 8.11
N GLU A 65 15.40 1.54 9.22
CA GLU A 65 15.96 0.33 9.84
C GLU A 65 14.88 -0.70 10.19
N SER A 66 13.72 -0.25 10.65
CA SER A 66 12.58 -1.13 10.95
C SER A 66 12.11 -1.95 9.74
N LEU A 67 12.15 -1.36 8.55
CA LEU A 67 11.82 -2.07 7.31
C LEU A 67 12.95 -2.98 6.83
N VAL A 68 14.23 -2.57 7.04
CA VAL A 68 15.40 -3.40 6.72
C VAL A 68 15.37 -4.70 7.53
N GLN A 69 14.98 -4.65 8.81
CA GLN A 69 14.90 -5.81 9.69
C GLN A 69 13.87 -6.86 9.25
N ILE A 70 12.88 -6.49 8.43
CA ILE A 70 11.91 -7.44 7.88
C ILE A 70 12.60 -8.42 6.94
N ASN A 71 13.39 -7.90 5.99
CA ASN A 71 14.18 -8.68 5.06
C ASN A 71 15.33 -7.82 4.49
N GLU A 72 16.49 -7.87 5.10
CA GLU A 72 17.67 -7.10 4.68
C GLU A 72 18.05 -7.36 3.21
N LYS A 73 17.92 -8.60 2.76
CA LYS A 73 18.27 -8.99 1.38
C LYS A 73 17.39 -8.31 0.33
N ALA A 74 16.16 -7.95 0.67
CA ALA A 74 15.24 -7.29 -0.25
C ALA A 74 15.76 -5.90 -0.71
N TYR A 75 16.61 -5.26 0.09
CA TYR A 75 17.15 -3.92 -0.17
C TYR A 75 18.60 -3.93 -0.65
N GLN A 76 19.18 -5.10 -0.85
CA GLN A 76 20.53 -5.25 -1.36
C GLN A 76 20.52 -5.76 -2.81
N PRO A 77 21.34 -5.18 -3.70
CA PRO A 77 21.46 -5.71 -5.06
C PRO A 77 22.14 -7.08 -5.04
N HIS A 78 21.51 -8.08 -5.63
CA HIS A 78 22.02 -9.44 -5.67
C HIS A 78 23.02 -9.66 -6.80
N ILE A 79 22.83 -8.96 -7.94
CA ILE A 79 23.59 -9.20 -9.16
C ILE A 79 24.34 -7.94 -9.59
N ILE A 80 23.65 -6.80 -9.66
CA ILE A 80 24.21 -5.56 -10.22
C ILE A 80 23.82 -4.34 -9.39
N SER A 81 24.77 -3.44 -9.13
CA SER A 81 24.49 -2.13 -8.56
C SER A 81 24.19 -1.14 -9.67
N ILE A 82 23.05 -0.46 -9.59
CA ILE A 82 22.71 0.69 -10.42
C ILE A 82 22.70 1.92 -9.50
N GLY A 83 23.60 2.85 -9.74
CA GLY A 83 23.80 4.02 -8.87
C GLY A 83 24.95 3.86 -7.85
N PRO A 84 25.27 4.93 -7.11
CA PRO A 84 26.51 5.03 -6.31
C PRO A 84 26.46 4.27 -4.98
N TYR A 85 25.29 4.10 -4.36
CA TYR A 85 25.17 3.62 -2.98
C TYR A 85 25.78 2.24 -2.72
N HIS A 86 25.61 1.30 -3.65
CA HIS A 86 26.13 -0.06 -3.55
C HIS A 86 27.37 -0.28 -4.42
N HIS A 87 27.91 0.79 -5.04
CA HIS A 87 29.11 0.69 -5.87
C HIS A 87 30.30 0.20 -5.05
N GLY A 88 31.13 -0.66 -5.63
CA GLY A 88 32.34 -1.18 -5.00
C GLY A 88 32.16 -2.35 -4.01
N LYS A 89 30.91 -2.80 -3.75
CA LYS A 89 30.70 -4.00 -2.94
C LYS A 89 31.33 -5.23 -3.59
N GLU A 90 32.02 -6.06 -2.80
CA GLU A 90 32.83 -7.20 -3.24
C GLU A 90 32.07 -8.17 -4.14
N HIS A 91 30.87 -8.57 -3.70
CA HIS A 91 30.02 -9.55 -4.43
C HIS A 91 29.48 -9.02 -5.76
N LEU A 92 29.59 -7.72 -6.04
CA LEU A 92 29.13 -7.09 -7.28
C LEU A 92 30.26 -6.80 -8.28
N LYS A 93 31.52 -7.05 -7.92
CA LYS A 93 32.69 -6.70 -8.75
C LYS A 93 32.68 -7.35 -10.13
N MET A 94 32.30 -8.61 -10.21
CA MET A 94 32.22 -9.32 -11.50
C MET A 94 31.25 -8.62 -12.47
N MET A 95 30.08 -8.23 -11.98
CA MET A 95 29.10 -7.54 -12.81
C MET A 95 29.52 -6.10 -13.15
N GLN A 96 30.38 -5.49 -12.33
CA GLN A 96 30.97 -4.21 -12.66
C GLN A 96 31.92 -4.31 -13.88
N GLU A 97 32.70 -5.39 -14.01
CA GLU A 97 33.49 -5.64 -15.22
C GLU A 97 32.59 -5.89 -16.45
N HIS A 98 31.50 -6.62 -16.29
CA HIS A 98 30.51 -6.80 -17.37
C HIS A 98 29.91 -5.48 -17.85
N LYS A 99 29.68 -4.50 -16.97
CA LYS A 99 29.20 -3.17 -17.39
C LYS A 99 30.18 -2.49 -18.36
N TRP A 100 31.47 -2.58 -18.13
CA TRP A 100 32.46 -2.03 -19.05
C TRP A 100 32.44 -2.75 -20.39
N ARG A 101 32.28 -4.06 -20.42
CA ARG A 101 32.12 -4.84 -21.66
C ARG A 101 30.86 -4.43 -22.44
N PHE A 102 29.73 -4.28 -21.73
CA PHE A 102 28.48 -3.83 -22.34
C PHE A 102 28.59 -2.42 -22.89
N LEU A 103 29.23 -1.50 -22.16
CA LEU A 103 29.49 -0.15 -22.63
C LEU A 103 30.34 -0.16 -23.89
N GLY A 104 31.42 -0.96 -23.93
CA GLY A 104 32.25 -1.14 -25.12
C GLY A 104 31.46 -1.64 -26.32
N SER A 105 30.57 -2.64 -26.12
CA SER A 105 29.69 -3.17 -27.17
C SER A 105 28.66 -2.13 -27.62
N LEU A 106 28.12 -1.35 -26.73
CA LEU A 106 27.19 -0.25 -27.03
C LEU A 106 27.92 0.80 -27.89
N LEU A 107 29.09 1.27 -27.46
CA LEU A 107 29.88 2.27 -28.17
C LEU A 107 30.21 1.79 -29.58
N HIS A 108 30.53 0.50 -29.76
CA HIS A 108 30.78 -0.07 -31.10
C HIS A 108 29.55 0.04 -32.01
N ARG A 109 28.36 -0.22 -31.48
CA ARG A 109 27.07 -0.12 -32.22
C ARG A 109 26.71 1.32 -32.58
N ILE A 110 26.85 2.26 -31.60
CA ILE A 110 26.42 3.66 -31.81
C ILE A 110 27.43 4.50 -32.60
N ARG A 111 28.67 4.03 -32.78
CA ARG A 111 29.65 4.69 -33.66
C ARG A 111 29.11 4.99 -35.07
N ARG A 112 28.20 4.18 -35.59
CA ARG A 112 27.53 4.39 -36.87
C ARG A 112 26.67 5.66 -36.89
N HIS A 113 26.31 6.17 -35.75
CA HIS A 113 25.52 7.39 -35.58
C HIS A 113 26.35 8.60 -35.12
N ASN A 114 27.69 8.54 -35.24
CA ASN A 114 28.63 9.58 -34.81
C ASN A 114 28.53 9.92 -33.30
N VAL A 115 28.04 9.00 -32.46
CA VAL A 115 27.98 9.17 -31.00
C VAL A 115 29.17 8.41 -30.38
N GLY A 116 29.97 9.12 -29.63
CA GLY A 116 31.13 8.57 -28.92
C GLY A 116 30.99 8.68 -27.40
N LEU A 117 31.97 8.15 -26.68
CA LEU A 117 32.01 8.18 -25.21
C LEU A 117 31.94 9.62 -24.67
N PHE A 118 32.58 10.56 -25.36
CA PHE A 118 32.56 11.98 -24.97
C PHE A 118 31.16 12.57 -24.99
N ASN A 119 30.35 12.26 -26.00
CA ASN A 119 28.97 12.73 -26.11
C ASN A 119 28.09 12.16 -24.97
N LEU A 120 28.25 10.87 -24.64
CA LEU A 120 27.57 10.24 -23.52
C LEU A 120 27.96 10.88 -22.18
N PHE A 121 29.28 11.09 -21.98
CA PHE A 121 29.79 11.72 -20.76
C PHE A 121 29.26 13.15 -20.58
N GLN A 122 29.28 13.95 -21.66
CA GLN A 122 28.75 15.32 -21.65
C GLN A 122 27.26 15.37 -21.29
N ALA A 123 26.46 14.50 -21.91
CA ALA A 123 25.02 14.39 -21.63
C ALA A 123 24.75 14.07 -20.14
N ILE A 124 25.51 13.14 -19.58
CA ILE A 124 25.37 12.76 -18.18
C ILE A 124 25.83 13.88 -17.24
N LYS A 125 26.95 14.56 -17.58
CA LYS A 125 27.48 15.67 -16.78
C LYS A 125 26.48 16.83 -16.67
N GLN A 126 25.73 17.11 -17.73
CA GLN A 126 24.67 18.13 -17.72
C GLN A 126 23.54 17.80 -16.74
N MET A 127 23.32 16.51 -16.45
CA MET A 127 22.28 16.05 -15.53
C MET A 127 22.79 15.81 -14.10
N GLU A 128 24.08 16.00 -13.83
CA GLU A 128 24.70 15.68 -12.53
C GLU A 128 23.98 16.34 -11.37
N ASP A 129 23.67 17.63 -11.45
CA ASP A 129 22.99 18.36 -10.39
C ASP A 129 21.58 17.81 -10.19
N SER A 130 20.82 17.56 -11.25
CA SER A 130 19.48 16.96 -11.16
C SER A 130 19.51 15.55 -10.55
N ILE A 131 20.54 14.76 -10.87
CA ILE A 131 20.72 13.43 -10.27
C ILE A 131 21.01 13.56 -8.77
N ARG A 132 21.88 14.49 -8.37
CA ARG A 132 22.21 14.74 -6.96
C ARG A 132 20.98 15.19 -6.16
N GLU A 133 20.11 15.99 -6.75
CA GLU A 133 18.84 16.42 -6.14
C GLU A 133 17.89 15.27 -5.83
N CYS A 134 17.98 14.14 -6.55
CA CYS A 134 17.14 12.99 -6.31
C CYS A 134 17.47 12.26 -5.00
N TYR A 135 18.65 12.43 -4.44
CA TYR A 135 19.08 11.69 -3.23
C TYR A 135 18.85 12.51 -1.96
N SER A 136 18.29 11.85 -0.94
CA SER A 136 18.06 12.45 0.39
C SER A 136 19.35 12.64 1.19
N GLU A 137 20.40 11.87 0.89
CA GLU A 137 21.69 11.92 1.56
C GLU A 137 22.78 12.50 0.65
N THR A 138 23.80 13.07 1.27
CA THR A 138 25.00 13.48 0.53
C THR A 138 25.80 12.26 0.13
N ILE A 139 25.85 11.96 -1.16
CA ILE A 139 26.62 10.83 -1.69
C ILE A 139 27.89 11.36 -2.34
N GLY A 140 29.04 10.78 -1.93
CA GLY A 140 30.29 10.94 -2.66
C GLY A 140 30.16 10.24 -4.01
N MET A 141 29.94 11.00 -5.08
CA MET A 141 29.96 10.45 -6.43
C MET A 141 31.39 10.57 -6.97
N ASP A 142 32.08 9.46 -7.03
CA ASP A 142 33.22 9.36 -7.92
C ASP A 142 32.72 9.46 -9.37
N SER A 143 33.45 10.20 -10.19
CA SER A 143 33.07 10.55 -11.58
C SER A 143 32.78 9.36 -12.51
N HIS A 144 32.82 8.14 -12.01
CA HIS A 144 32.61 6.88 -12.73
C HIS A 144 31.18 6.31 -12.63
N VAL A 145 30.24 6.95 -11.90
CA VAL A 145 28.92 6.38 -11.58
C VAL A 145 27.81 7.16 -12.27
N LEU A 146 27.99 7.52 -13.51
CA LEU A 146 26.98 8.26 -14.23
C LEU A 146 26.19 7.34 -15.18
N GLY A 147 24.94 7.17 -14.89
CA GLY A 147 24.00 6.44 -15.75
C GLY A 147 22.56 6.57 -15.32
N SER A 148 21.86 7.50 -15.88
CA SER A 148 20.53 7.44 -16.49
C SER A 148 20.01 8.85 -16.71
N GLY A 149 20.13 9.31 -17.94
CA GLY A 149 19.48 10.54 -18.39
C GLY A 149 18.01 10.28 -18.67
N GLN A 150 17.21 11.17 -18.20
CA GLN A 150 15.79 11.19 -18.47
C GLN A 150 15.56 11.95 -19.78
N GLU A 151 15.76 11.30 -20.94
CA GLU A 151 15.15 11.75 -22.16
C GLU A 151 13.80 11.07 -22.32
N HIS A 152 12.83 11.85 -22.75
CA HIS A 152 11.44 11.47 -23.00
C HIS A 152 11.38 10.47 -24.17
N ILE A 153 11.81 9.23 -23.91
CA ILE A 153 11.70 8.14 -24.87
C ILE A 153 10.46 7.33 -24.47
N PRO A 154 9.35 7.42 -25.22
CA PRO A 154 8.15 6.61 -24.94
C PRO A 154 8.42 5.11 -24.82
N SER A 155 9.55 4.66 -25.36
CA SER A 155 9.96 3.27 -25.31
C SER A 155 10.58 2.83 -23.98
N LEU A 156 11.01 3.76 -23.09
CA LEU A 156 11.70 3.37 -21.85
C LEU A 156 10.74 2.71 -20.87
N ALA A 157 9.52 3.26 -20.71
CA ALA A 157 8.48 2.63 -19.88
C ALA A 157 8.16 1.23 -20.38
N ARG A 158 7.94 1.06 -21.67
CA ARG A 158 7.66 -0.24 -22.30
C ARG A 158 8.82 -1.22 -22.11
N LEU A 159 10.05 -0.78 -22.33
CA LEU A 159 11.25 -1.63 -22.16
C LEU A 159 11.43 -2.03 -20.69
N THR A 160 11.27 -1.10 -19.78
CA THR A 160 11.39 -1.33 -18.34
C THR A 160 10.30 -2.28 -17.83
N LEU A 161 9.05 -2.00 -18.17
CA LEU A 161 7.93 -2.85 -17.78
C LEU A 161 8.03 -4.23 -18.42
N GLY A 162 8.47 -4.33 -19.68
CA GLY A 162 8.73 -5.61 -20.35
C GLY A 162 9.85 -6.41 -19.69
N PHE A 163 10.93 -5.76 -19.26
CA PHE A 163 12.02 -6.40 -18.52
C PHE A 163 11.54 -6.99 -17.19
N PHE A 164 10.82 -6.20 -16.39
CA PHE A 164 10.28 -6.67 -15.12
C PHE A 164 9.10 -7.64 -15.29
N ASN A 165 8.42 -7.62 -16.43
CA ASN A 165 7.30 -8.52 -16.70
C ASN A 165 7.70 -9.98 -16.84
N TYR A 166 8.95 -10.25 -17.16
CA TYR A 166 9.49 -11.61 -17.15
C TYR A 166 9.27 -12.27 -15.77
N MET A 167 9.31 -11.49 -14.70
CA MET A 167 9.08 -11.95 -13.33
C MET A 167 7.62 -11.77 -12.87
N ALA A 168 6.96 -10.70 -13.29
CA ALA A 168 5.59 -10.38 -12.87
C ALA A 168 4.51 -11.11 -13.68
N GLN A 169 4.85 -11.69 -14.82
CA GLN A 169 4.01 -12.51 -15.72
C GLN A 169 2.62 -11.92 -16.02
N ARG A 170 2.53 -10.59 -16.16
CA ARG A 170 1.28 -9.92 -16.49
C ARG A 170 0.95 -10.05 -17.97
N PRO A 171 -0.35 -10.08 -18.35
CA PRO A 171 -0.75 -10.05 -19.76
C PRO A 171 -0.18 -8.83 -20.50
N ILE A 172 0.18 -9.01 -21.78
CA ILE A 172 0.78 -7.94 -22.60
C ILE A 172 -0.18 -6.77 -22.74
N GLU A 173 -1.48 -7.03 -22.81
CA GLU A 173 -2.55 -6.03 -22.92
C GLU A 173 -2.56 -5.08 -21.70
N VAL A 174 -2.21 -5.58 -20.52
CA VAL A 174 -2.08 -4.77 -19.30
C VAL A 174 -0.86 -3.86 -19.41
N LEU A 175 0.26 -4.35 -19.94
CA LEU A 175 1.47 -3.55 -20.12
C LEU A 175 1.29 -2.45 -21.17
N GLU A 176 0.55 -2.73 -22.23
CA GLU A 176 0.29 -1.75 -23.29
C GLU A 176 -0.52 -0.55 -22.82
N LYS A 177 -1.40 -0.72 -21.82
CA LYS A 177 -2.11 0.39 -21.16
C LYS A 177 -1.16 1.38 -20.48
N HIS A 178 0.07 0.95 -20.17
CA HIS A 178 1.04 1.69 -19.39
C HIS A 178 2.26 2.20 -20.20
N ASN A 179 2.19 2.19 -21.53
CA ASN A 179 3.30 2.59 -22.40
C ASN A 179 3.77 4.04 -22.21
N ASN A 180 2.91 4.93 -21.70
CA ASN A 180 3.18 6.36 -21.49
C ASN A 180 3.42 6.73 -20.04
N LEU A 181 3.61 5.76 -19.13
CA LEU A 181 3.91 6.01 -17.75
C LEU A 181 5.23 6.76 -17.59
N THR A 182 5.24 7.75 -16.71
CA THR A 182 6.44 8.50 -16.31
C THR A 182 6.65 8.33 -14.82
N GLY A 183 7.73 7.66 -14.43
CA GLY A 183 8.14 7.48 -13.03
C GLY A 183 9.35 8.35 -12.69
N ARG A 184 9.58 8.61 -11.41
CA ARG A 184 10.79 9.30 -10.91
C ARG A 184 12.06 8.44 -11.08
N HIS A 185 11.90 7.14 -10.91
CA HIS A 185 12.91 6.11 -11.10
C HIS A 185 12.23 4.78 -11.45
N LEU A 186 13.03 3.74 -11.73
CA LEU A 186 12.50 2.45 -12.20
C LEU A 186 11.50 1.81 -11.23
N LEU A 187 11.73 1.88 -9.93
CA LEU A 187 10.81 1.34 -8.92
C LEU A 187 9.48 2.11 -8.90
N ASP A 188 9.50 3.45 -8.98
CA ASP A 188 8.28 4.26 -9.05
C ASP A 188 7.48 3.96 -10.33
N LEU A 189 8.16 3.84 -11.48
CA LEU A 189 7.54 3.44 -12.73
C LEU A 189 6.85 2.08 -12.61
N PHE A 190 7.55 1.10 -12.05
CA PHE A 190 7.03 -0.25 -11.86
C PHE A 190 5.84 -0.25 -10.88
N ARG A 191 5.96 0.46 -9.75
CA ARG A 191 4.88 0.68 -8.78
C ARG A 191 3.64 1.30 -9.43
N MET A 192 3.82 2.37 -10.21
CA MET A 192 2.71 3.05 -10.90
C MET A 192 1.96 2.13 -11.86
N SER A 193 2.63 1.14 -12.43
CA SER A 193 1.98 0.17 -13.32
C SER A 193 0.97 -0.77 -12.62
N PHE A 194 0.90 -0.75 -11.31
CA PHE A 194 -0.12 -1.49 -10.53
C PHE A 194 -1.28 -0.60 -10.09
N LEU A 195 -1.10 0.73 -10.12
CA LEU A 195 -2.13 1.65 -9.67
C LEU A 195 -3.31 1.72 -10.64
N PRO A 196 -4.55 1.88 -10.15
CA PRO A 196 -5.69 2.09 -11.03
C PRO A 196 -5.57 3.41 -11.80
N PRO A 197 -6.02 3.49 -13.06
CA PRO A 197 -5.86 4.66 -13.93
C PRO A 197 -6.38 5.99 -13.35
N SER A 198 -7.44 5.93 -12.54
CA SER A 198 -8.04 7.09 -11.88
C SER A 198 -7.15 7.75 -10.82
N SER A 199 -6.20 7.01 -10.24
CA SER A 199 -5.29 7.55 -9.22
C SER A 199 -4.18 8.44 -9.82
N GLU A 200 -3.86 8.28 -11.09
CA GLU A 200 -2.87 9.11 -11.79
C GLU A 200 -3.40 10.50 -12.13
N GLU A 201 -4.67 10.60 -12.53
CA GLU A 201 -5.32 11.88 -12.85
C GLU A 201 -5.55 12.72 -11.60
N ALA A 202 -5.90 12.11 -10.48
CA ALA A 202 -6.04 12.81 -9.20
C ALA A 202 -4.69 13.38 -8.71
N SER A 203 -3.57 12.67 -8.90
CA SER A 203 -2.23 13.18 -8.58
C SER A 203 -1.75 14.29 -9.51
N ARG A 204 -2.20 14.34 -10.76
CA ARG A 204 -1.87 15.43 -11.69
C ARG A 204 -2.69 16.69 -11.39
N ASN A 205 -3.96 16.53 -11.00
CA ASN A 205 -4.87 17.65 -10.70
C ASN A 205 -4.59 18.31 -9.33
N SER A 206 -4.08 17.58 -8.35
CA SER A 206 -3.65 18.18 -7.08
C SER A 206 -2.41 19.09 -7.22
N ASN A 207 -1.59 18.87 -8.25
CA ASN A 207 -0.44 19.73 -8.55
C ASN A 207 -0.78 21.02 -9.32
N SER A 208 -2.00 21.12 -9.89
CA SER A 208 -2.43 22.29 -10.66
C SER A 208 -3.42 23.22 -9.91
N SER A 209 -3.95 22.78 -8.75
CA SER A 209 -4.95 23.55 -8.00
C SER A 209 -4.40 24.34 -6.81
N GLU A 210 -3.11 24.23 -6.47
CA GLU A 210 -2.50 25.02 -5.39
C GLU A 210 -2.02 26.42 -5.81
N GLU A 211 -2.02 26.77 -7.11
CA GLU A 211 -1.58 28.09 -7.57
C GLU A 211 -2.68 29.14 -7.75
N VAL A 212 -3.97 28.80 -7.65
CA VAL A 212 -5.07 29.75 -7.87
C VAL A 212 -6.13 29.62 -6.77
N SER A 213 -5.82 29.99 -5.55
CA SER A 213 -6.84 30.43 -4.59
C SER A 213 -6.24 31.23 -3.42
N ARG A 214 -5.69 32.39 -3.75
CA ARG A 214 -5.60 33.49 -2.79
C ARG A 214 -6.48 34.62 -3.36
N ASN A 215 -7.74 34.62 -2.97
CA ASN A 215 -8.47 35.85 -2.70
C ASN A 215 -9.89 35.60 -2.17
N SER A 216 -10.10 36.28 -1.05
CA SER A 216 -11.39 36.85 -0.55
C SER A 216 -12.52 35.89 -0.16
N THR A 217 -12.95 35.90 1.03
CA THR A 217 -13.75 36.83 1.80
C THR A 217 -14.81 36.13 2.65
N SER A 218 -14.87 36.61 3.87
CA SER A 218 -16.05 36.91 4.71
C SER A 218 -16.82 35.73 5.36
N ILE A 219 -16.70 35.86 6.62
CA ILE A 219 -17.49 35.41 7.77
C ILE A 219 -19.01 35.58 7.50
N GLU A 220 -19.76 34.49 7.65
CA GLU A 220 -21.12 34.54 8.14
C GLU A 220 -21.34 33.48 9.23
N GLU A 221 -21.39 33.97 10.45
CA GLU A 221 -21.94 33.26 11.61
C GLU A 221 -23.44 33.00 11.36
N THR A 222 -23.81 31.75 11.34
CA THR A 222 -25.21 31.39 11.57
C THR A 222 -25.28 30.32 12.65
N SER A 223 -25.61 30.80 13.85
CA SER A 223 -26.09 29.99 14.98
C SER A 223 -27.16 28.98 14.52
N ARG A 224 -26.91 27.69 14.72
CA ARG A 224 -27.96 26.70 14.81
C ARG A 224 -27.73 25.75 15.98
N LYS A 225 -28.72 25.80 16.84
CA LYS A 225 -29.04 25.03 18.02
C LYS A 225 -28.44 23.62 18.09
N SER A 226 -27.80 23.40 19.22
CA SER A 226 -27.47 22.11 19.80
C SER A 226 -28.71 21.18 19.88
N SER A 227 -28.70 20.10 19.11
CA SER A 227 -29.32 18.86 19.51
C SER A 227 -28.18 17.87 19.74
N SER A 228 -28.04 17.48 21.00
CA SER A 228 -27.10 16.46 21.46
C SER A 228 -27.52 15.09 20.90
N THR A 229 -27.00 14.77 19.74
CA THR A 229 -26.83 13.40 19.28
C THR A 229 -25.37 13.09 19.51
N GLU A 230 -25.06 12.15 20.39
CA GLU A 230 -23.74 11.59 20.56
C GLU A 230 -23.29 11.02 19.21
N GLU A 231 -22.62 11.83 18.39
CA GLU A 231 -21.79 11.34 17.30
C GLU A 231 -20.61 10.63 17.96
N THR A 232 -20.82 9.35 18.26
CA THR A 232 -19.70 8.43 18.44
C THR A 232 -18.90 8.50 17.15
N SER A 233 -17.80 9.24 17.18
CA SER A 233 -16.77 9.21 16.14
C SER A 233 -16.31 7.75 16.05
N THR A 234 -16.90 7.03 15.12
CA THR A 234 -16.55 5.64 14.82
C THR A 234 -15.18 5.69 14.14
N PHE A 235 -14.12 5.65 14.95
CA PHE A 235 -12.77 5.44 14.41
C PHE A 235 -12.81 4.20 13.51
N LEU A 236 -12.42 4.35 12.26
CA LEU A 236 -12.28 3.26 11.32
C LEU A 236 -11.33 2.20 11.93
N GLN A 237 -11.88 1.01 12.16
CA GLN A 237 -11.12 -0.10 12.74
C GLN A 237 -10.59 -1.00 11.63
N LEU A 238 -9.43 -1.60 11.89
CA LEU A 238 -8.89 -2.67 11.08
C LEU A 238 -9.86 -3.86 11.06
N ILE A 239 -9.92 -4.56 9.92
CA ILE A 239 -10.79 -5.73 9.73
C ILE A 239 -10.23 -6.96 10.43
N PRO A 240 -11.10 -7.91 10.84
CA PRO A 240 -10.69 -9.21 11.36
C PRO A 240 -9.99 -10.09 10.32
N SER A 241 -9.35 -11.18 10.79
CA SER A 241 -8.67 -12.13 9.91
C SER A 241 -9.63 -12.86 8.97
N ALA A 242 -9.08 -13.38 7.86
CA ALA A 242 -9.86 -14.00 6.79
C ALA A 242 -10.79 -15.11 7.30
N ARG A 243 -10.33 -15.97 8.17
CA ARG A 243 -11.16 -17.04 8.76
C ARG A 243 -12.26 -16.50 9.66
N LYS A 244 -11.98 -15.46 10.46
CA LYS A 244 -13.01 -14.83 11.29
C LYS A 244 -14.10 -14.17 10.43
N LEU A 245 -13.72 -13.48 9.37
CA LEU A 245 -14.65 -12.91 8.40
C LEU A 245 -15.49 -13.98 7.71
N HIS A 246 -14.86 -15.10 7.35
CA HIS A 246 -15.58 -16.23 6.74
C HIS A 246 -16.62 -16.85 7.68
N LEU A 247 -16.25 -17.05 8.95
CA LEU A 247 -17.16 -17.53 9.98
C LEU A 247 -18.35 -16.58 10.22
N ALA A 248 -18.15 -15.28 10.00
CA ALA A 248 -19.22 -14.29 10.05
C ALA A 248 -20.09 -14.22 8.77
N GLY A 249 -19.84 -15.08 7.77
CA GLY A 249 -20.63 -15.20 6.55
C GLY A 249 -20.10 -14.44 5.34
N ILE A 250 -18.93 -13.79 5.46
CA ILE A 250 -18.27 -13.16 4.31
C ILE A 250 -17.68 -14.25 3.41
N GLN A 251 -18.03 -14.21 2.15
CA GLN A 251 -17.50 -15.11 1.14
C GLN A 251 -16.26 -14.53 0.48
N PHE A 252 -15.20 -15.32 0.36
CA PHE A 252 -13.99 -14.96 -0.34
C PHE A 252 -14.02 -15.50 -1.77
N LYS A 253 -13.76 -14.64 -2.76
CA LYS A 253 -13.73 -15.03 -4.17
C LYS A 253 -12.53 -14.42 -4.88
N LEU A 254 -12.00 -15.15 -5.84
CA LEU A 254 -10.99 -14.62 -6.76
C LEU A 254 -11.55 -13.43 -7.54
N GLY A 255 -10.91 -12.28 -7.42
CA GLY A 255 -11.21 -11.05 -8.16
C GLY A 255 -10.73 -11.11 -9.60
N LYS A 256 -11.40 -10.40 -10.50
CA LYS A 256 -11.05 -10.29 -11.93
C LYS A 256 -10.42 -8.92 -12.23
N GLY A 257 -9.47 -8.47 -11.42
CA GLY A 257 -8.77 -7.19 -11.62
C GLY A 257 -7.50 -7.34 -12.45
N ASP A 258 -7.13 -6.30 -13.18
CA ASP A 258 -5.83 -6.20 -13.89
C ASP A 258 -4.65 -6.00 -12.91
N SER A 259 -4.94 -5.63 -11.66
CA SER A 259 -3.98 -5.41 -10.58
C SER A 259 -4.43 -6.11 -9.31
N PHE A 260 -3.49 -6.60 -8.51
CA PHE A 260 -3.76 -7.15 -7.17
C PHE A 260 -4.36 -6.10 -6.22
N LEU A 261 -4.24 -4.81 -6.52
CA LEU A 261 -4.83 -3.71 -5.76
C LEU A 261 -6.34 -3.56 -5.97
N ASP A 262 -6.94 -4.19 -6.97
CA ASP A 262 -8.38 -4.07 -7.29
C ASP A 262 -9.24 -4.95 -6.37
N VAL A 263 -9.18 -4.66 -5.08
CA VAL A 263 -9.98 -5.35 -4.06
C VAL A 263 -11.37 -4.74 -3.98
N ARG A 264 -12.41 -5.58 -3.97
CA ARG A 264 -13.81 -5.15 -3.94
C ARG A 264 -14.61 -5.92 -2.89
N PHE A 265 -15.52 -5.22 -2.23
CA PHE A 265 -16.50 -5.83 -1.34
C PHE A 265 -17.91 -5.42 -1.74
N SER A 266 -18.80 -6.40 -1.89
CA SER A 266 -20.20 -6.14 -2.16
C SER A 266 -21.07 -7.32 -1.73
N ASN A 267 -22.21 -7.04 -1.10
CA ASN A 267 -23.20 -8.05 -0.70
C ASN A 267 -22.62 -9.25 0.07
N GLY A 268 -21.68 -8.98 0.98
CA GLY A 268 -21.01 -10.02 1.77
C GLY A 268 -19.99 -10.86 1.01
N VAL A 269 -19.59 -10.44 -0.20
CA VAL A 269 -18.56 -11.09 -1.00
C VAL A 269 -17.34 -10.18 -1.09
N LEU A 270 -16.21 -10.66 -0.58
CA LEU A 270 -14.91 -10.02 -0.69
C LEU A 270 -14.15 -10.63 -1.88
N GLN A 271 -13.95 -9.81 -2.91
CA GLN A 271 -13.25 -10.19 -4.12
C GLN A 271 -11.83 -9.64 -4.08
N ILE A 272 -10.85 -10.52 -4.12
CA ILE A 272 -9.42 -10.17 -4.09
C ILE A 272 -8.77 -10.81 -5.31
N PRO A 273 -8.08 -10.04 -6.17
CA PRO A 273 -7.33 -10.61 -7.30
C PRO A 273 -6.20 -11.51 -6.80
N LEU A 274 -5.76 -12.42 -7.67
CA LEU A 274 -4.64 -13.32 -7.37
C LEU A 274 -3.38 -12.53 -7.05
N LEU A 275 -2.75 -12.89 -5.94
CA LEU A 275 -1.42 -12.44 -5.55
C LEU A 275 -0.47 -13.61 -5.55
N THR A 276 0.49 -13.61 -6.46
CA THR A 276 1.61 -14.55 -6.45
C THR A 276 2.72 -14.02 -5.55
N ILE A 277 3.17 -14.83 -4.61
CA ILE A 277 4.23 -14.48 -3.64
C ILE A 277 5.42 -15.39 -3.84
N ASP A 278 6.53 -14.78 -4.24
CA ASP A 278 7.85 -15.36 -4.34
C ASP A 278 8.91 -14.38 -3.80
N ASP A 279 10.19 -14.73 -3.83
CA ASP A 279 11.28 -13.89 -3.35
C ASP A 279 11.37 -12.55 -4.09
N PHE A 280 11.08 -12.54 -5.39
CA PHE A 280 11.09 -11.32 -6.19
C PHE A 280 9.92 -10.41 -5.83
N THR A 281 8.71 -10.94 -5.84
CA THR A 281 7.49 -10.19 -5.52
C THR A 281 7.56 -9.60 -4.11
N SER A 282 8.05 -10.37 -3.14
CA SER A 282 8.24 -9.88 -1.77
C SER A 282 9.26 -8.74 -1.70
N SER A 283 10.38 -8.86 -2.42
CA SER A 283 11.40 -7.80 -2.47
C SER A 283 10.86 -6.53 -3.11
N VAL A 284 10.15 -6.65 -4.24
CA VAL A 284 9.50 -5.50 -4.89
C VAL A 284 8.48 -4.85 -3.96
N PHE A 285 7.66 -5.66 -3.30
CA PHE A 285 6.65 -5.20 -2.38
C PHE A 285 7.24 -4.37 -1.23
N LEU A 286 8.28 -4.89 -0.57
CA LEU A 286 9.00 -4.20 0.49
C LEU A 286 9.64 -2.89 0.02
N ASN A 287 10.25 -2.88 -1.17
CA ASN A 287 10.83 -1.67 -1.75
C ASN A 287 9.74 -0.61 -2.09
N CYS A 288 8.58 -1.03 -2.59
CA CYS A 288 7.46 -0.12 -2.84
C CYS A 288 6.91 0.47 -1.54
N VAL A 289 6.73 -0.34 -0.49
CA VAL A 289 6.32 0.11 0.84
C VAL A 289 7.33 1.11 1.41
N ALA A 290 8.63 0.80 1.37
CA ALA A 290 9.67 1.69 1.83
C ALA A 290 9.66 3.03 1.07
N PHE A 291 9.48 2.99 -0.25
CA PHE A 291 9.36 4.19 -1.06
C PHE A 291 8.14 5.04 -0.67
N GLU A 292 6.96 4.43 -0.51
CA GLU A 292 5.73 5.13 -0.09
C GLU A 292 5.85 5.73 1.31
N GLN A 293 6.56 5.08 2.23
CA GLN A 293 6.81 5.60 3.59
C GLN A 293 7.78 6.79 3.61
N CYS A 294 8.72 6.83 2.67
CA CYS A 294 9.72 7.90 2.59
C CYS A 294 9.30 9.06 1.69
N TYR A 295 8.41 8.83 0.71
CA TYR A 295 8.05 9.81 -0.29
C TYR A 295 6.59 10.28 -0.18
N ASN A 296 6.36 11.31 0.63
CA ASN A 296 5.01 11.81 0.97
C ASN A 296 4.22 12.43 -0.20
N HIS A 297 4.84 12.62 -1.37
CA HIS A 297 4.20 13.22 -2.54
C HIS A 297 3.48 12.22 -3.46
N ARG A 298 3.35 10.98 -3.04
CA ARG A 298 2.67 9.92 -3.79
C ARG A 298 1.62 9.21 -2.93
N SER A 299 0.71 8.53 -3.60
CA SER A 299 -0.28 7.69 -2.93
C SER A 299 0.37 6.47 -2.27
N ASN A 300 -0.19 6.01 -1.16
CA ASN A 300 0.28 4.87 -0.35
C ASN A 300 -0.48 3.57 -0.66
N HIS A 301 -0.78 3.29 -1.92
CA HIS A 301 -1.63 2.17 -2.32
C HIS A 301 -1.03 0.81 -1.96
N ILE A 302 0.28 0.62 -2.19
CA ILE A 302 0.95 -0.64 -1.85
C ILE A 302 0.99 -0.85 -0.34
N THR A 303 1.28 0.20 0.42
CA THR A 303 1.26 0.20 1.90
C THR A 303 -0.14 -0.12 2.42
N THR A 304 -1.18 0.50 1.86
CA THR A 304 -2.58 0.21 2.19
C THR A 304 -2.92 -1.25 1.94
N TYR A 305 -2.54 -1.79 0.79
CA TYR A 305 -2.76 -3.19 0.46
C TYR A 305 -1.97 -4.14 1.38
N ALA A 306 -0.72 -3.80 1.71
CA ALA A 306 0.08 -4.56 2.66
C ALA A 306 -0.59 -4.66 4.02
N THR A 307 -1.10 -3.53 4.53
CA THR A 307 -1.84 -3.47 5.80
C THR A 307 -3.14 -4.27 5.72
N PHE A 308 -3.88 -4.16 4.62
CA PHE A 308 -5.09 -4.94 4.37
C PHE A 308 -4.81 -6.44 4.41
N MET A 309 -3.79 -6.91 3.70
CA MET A 309 -3.40 -8.33 3.71
C MET A 309 -2.88 -8.76 5.08
N GLY A 310 -2.15 -7.89 5.80
CA GLY A 310 -1.73 -8.12 7.17
C GLY A 310 -2.89 -8.28 8.15
N CYS A 311 -4.01 -7.57 7.95
CA CYS A 311 -5.24 -7.80 8.71
C CYS A 311 -5.86 -9.16 8.41
N LEU A 312 -5.89 -9.57 7.16
CA LEU A 312 -6.49 -10.86 6.75
C LEU A 312 -5.65 -12.06 7.18
N ILE A 313 -4.31 -11.94 7.20
CA ILE A 313 -3.37 -13.04 7.42
C ILE A 313 -2.69 -12.88 8.78
N ASN A 314 -3.37 -13.23 9.85
CA ASN A 314 -2.79 -13.22 11.20
C ASN A 314 -2.05 -14.53 11.55
N THR A 315 -2.47 -15.63 10.95
CA THR A 315 -1.96 -16.97 11.24
C THR A 315 -1.66 -17.75 9.96
N PRO A 316 -0.81 -18.78 9.99
CA PRO A 316 -0.61 -19.69 8.85
C PRO A 316 -1.92 -20.27 8.32
N SER A 317 -2.87 -20.51 9.20
CA SER A 317 -4.20 -21.02 8.83
C SER A 317 -5.03 -20.03 8.02
N ASP A 318 -4.85 -18.72 8.22
CA ASP A 318 -5.48 -17.69 7.38
C ASP A 318 -4.81 -17.66 5.99
N ALA A 319 -3.48 -17.81 5.93
CA ALA A 319 -2.75 -17.89 4.66
C ALA A 319 -3.19 -19.11 3.83
N GLY A 320 -3.27 -20.30 4.47
CA GLY A 320 -3.77 -21.52 3.84
C GLY A 320 -5.21 -21.36 3.34
N PHE A 321 -6.07 -20.73 4.13
CA PHE A 321 -7.44 -20.43 3.73
C PHE A 321 -7.51 -19.57 2.45
N LEU A 322 -6.71 -18.50 2.34
CA LEU A 322 -6.67 -17.65 1.15
C LEU A 322 -6.06 -18.37 -0.06
N ARG A 323 -5.07 -19.25 0.15
CA ARG A 323 -4.50 -20.11 -0.90
C ARG A 323 -5.56 -21.08 -1.45
N ASP A 324 -6.31 -21.75 -0.58
CA ASP A 324 -7.36 -22.69 -0.97
C ASP A 324 -8.48 -22.01 -1.77
N HIS A 325 -8.71 -20.70 -1.54
CA HIS A 325 -9.60 -19.86 -2.32
C HIS A 325 -8.96 -19.24 -3.56
N LYS A 326 -7.72 -19.62 -3.92
CA LYS A 326 -6.96 -19.14 -5.10
C LYS A 326 -6.71 -17.63 -5.09
N ILE A 327 -6.68 -17.03 -3.91
CA ILE A 327 -6.36 -15.60 -3.73
C ILE A 327 -4.85 -15.41 -3.59
N ILE A 328 -4.17 -16.37 -2.98
CA ILE A 328 -2.71 -16.40 -2.85
C ILE A 328 -2.16 -17.62 -3.59
N GLU A 329 -1.14 -17.40 -4.40
CA GLU A 329 -0.31 -18.42 -4.97
C GLU A 329 1.07 -18.33 -4.34
N ASN A 330 1.45 -19.40 -3.63
CA ASN A 330 2.61 -19.39 -2.75
C ASN A 330 3.79 -20.13 -3.37
N TYR A 331 4.85 -19.40 -3.68
CA TYR A 331 6.16 -19.92 -4.08
C TYR A 331 7.26 -19.65 -3.03
N PHE A 332 6.89 -19.12 -1.86
CA PHE A 332 7.81 -18.96 -0.72
C PHE A 332 8.16 -20.29 -0.03
N GLY A 333 7.23 -21.24 -0.06
CA GLY A 333 7.34 -22.53 0.60
C GLY A 333 6.21 -22.82 1.59
N THR A 334 6.18 -22.19 2.76
CA THR A 334 5.19 -22.47 3.81
C THR A 334 4.18 -21.36 4.03
N ASP A 335 3.00 -21.71 4.55
CA ASP A 335 1.98 -20.72 4.94
C ASP A 335 2.44 -19.85 6.13
N GLU A 336 3.39 -20.37 6.96
CA GLU A 336 4.03 -19.62 8.03
C GLU A 336 4.89 -18.47 7.52
N GLU A 337 5.60 -18.67 6.43
CA GLU A 337 6.44 -17.63 5.82
C GLU A 337 5.59 -16.51 5.26
N ILE A 338 4.46 -16.82 4.62
CA ILE A 338 3.49 -15.81 4.17
C ILE A 338 2.92 -15.02 5.35
N ALA A 339 2.46 -15.72 6.40
CA ALA A 339 1.90 -15.06 7.57
C ALA A 339 2.93 -14.16 8.25
N ARG A 340 4.17 -14.64 8.39
CA ARG A 340 5.28 -13.85 8.94
C ARG A 340 5.57 -12.60 8.09
N PHE A 341 5.59 -12.75 6.77
CA PHE A 341 5.84 -11.66 5.85
C PHE A 341 4.81 -10.53 6.02
N PHE A 342 3.52 -10.82 5.89
CA PHE A 342 2.47 -9.80 5.98
C PHE A 342 2.34 -9.20 7.38
N ASN A 343 2.49 -10.01 8.42
CA ASN A 343 2.47 -9.51 9.79
C ASN A 343 3.62 -8.53 10.08
N ASN A 344 4.80 -8.76 9.50
CA ASN A 344 5.94 -7.88 9.70
C ASN A 344 5.81 -6.60 8.87
N VAL A 345 5.40 -6.70 7.60
CA VAL A 345 5.22 -5.51 6.75
C VAL A 345 4.16 -4.54 7.32
N GLY A 346 3.10 -5.06 7.94
CA GLY A 346 2.02 -4.24 8.48
C GLY A 346 2.32 -3.56 9.82
N LYS A 347 3.39 -3.97 10.55
CA LYS A 347 3.63 -3.48 11.93
C LYS A 347 4.24 -2.08 12.01
N ASP A 348 5.19 -1.77 11.13
CA ASP A 348 6.06 -0.61 11.27
C ASP A 348 5.82 0.45 10.18
N VAL A 349 4.66 0.41 9.54
CA VAL A 349 4.28 1.37 8.50
C VAL A 349 3.29 2.40 9.04
N ALA A 350 3.52 3.68 8.71
CA ALA A 350 2.55 4.72 8.96
C ALA A 350 1.37 4.56 8.01
N PHE A 351 0.17 4.33 8.57
CA PHE A 351 -1.02 4.04 7.82
C PHE A 351 -2.22 4.81 8.36
N ASP A 352 -2.85 5.59 7.50
CA ASP A 352 -4.09 6.31 7.77
C ASP A 352 -5.23 5.62 7.00
N ILE A 353 -6.09 4.88 7.73
CA ILE A 353 -7.20 4.12 7.12
C ILE A 353 -8.16 5.07 6.40
N GLU A 354 -8.47 6.23 6.98
CA GLU A 354 -9.48 7.16 6.47
C GLU A 354 -9.08 7.76 5.12
N LYS A 355 -7.78 8.01 4.93
CA LYS A 355 -7.22 8.53 3.67
C LYS A 355 -6.84 7.46 2.67
N SER A 356 -6.99 6.19 3.03
CA SER A 356 -6.62 5.08 2.16
C SER A 356 -7.64 4.85 1.05
N TYR A 357 -7.20 4.30 -0.09
CA TYR A 357 -8.10 3.95 -1.19
C TYR A 357 -9.06 2.81 -0.83
N LEU A 358 -8.77 2.06 0.24
CA LEU A 358 -9.61 0.99 0.79
C LEU A 358 -10.48 1.45 1.97
N SER A 359 -10.52 2.75 2.32
CA SER A 359 -11.26 3.26 3.47
C SER A 359 -12.73 2.80 3.47
N LYS A 360 -13.41 2.95 2.34
CA LYS A 360 -14.79 2.49 2.18
C LYS A 360 -14.93 0.97 2.34
N LEU A 361 -13.99 0.20 1.80
CA LEU A 361 -13.98 -1.26 1.93
C LEU A 361 -13.82 -1.69 3.41
N PHE A 362 -12.92 -1.05 4.16
CA PHE A 362 -12.75 -1.29 5.59
C PHE A 362 -14.05 -1.00 6.35
N GLN A 363 -14.72 0.09 6.01
CA GLN A 363 -16.00 0.45 6.61
C GLN A 363 -17.09 -0.59 6.29
N ASP A 364 -17.31 -0.90 5.01
CA ASP A 364 -18.36 -1.81 4.55
C ASP A 364 -18.17 -3.24 5.14
N VAL A 365 -16.92 -3.73 5.19
CA VAL A 365 -16.59 -5.04 5.79
C VAL A 365 -16.86 -5.05 7.28
N ASN A 366 -16.45 -4.00 8.02
CA ASN A 366 -16.69 -3.89 9.45
C ASN A 366 -18.18 -3.75 9.78
N GLU A 367 -18.92 -2.99 8.98
CA GLU A 367 -20.39 -2.87 9.14
C GLU A 367 -21.08 -4.22 8.94
N TYR A 368 -20.72 -4.95 7.89
CA TYR A 368 -21.25 -6.30 7.65
C TYR A 368 -20.88 -7.27 8.78
N TYR A 369 -19.64 -7.24 9.26
CA TYR A 369 -19.15 -8.09 10.34
C TYR A 369 -19.85 -7.82 11.68
N ARG A 370 -20.20 -6.57 11.98
CA ARG A 370 -20.90 -6.18 13.20
C ARG A 370 -22.39 -6.49 13.21
N ASN A 371 -22.96 -6.82 12.06
CA ASN A 371 -24.38 -7.14 11.95
C ASN A 371 -24.64 -8.55 12.49
N ASP A 372 -25.15 -8.63 13.73
CA ASP A 372 -25.46 -9.88 14.43
C ASP A 372 -26.35 -10.84 13.63
N TRP A 373 -27.22 -10.31 12.77
CA TRP A 373 -28.06 -11.14 11.94
C TRP A 373 -27.27 -11.96 10.92
N HIS A 374 -26.29 -11.35 10.26
CA HIS A 374 -25.43 -12.06 9.30
C HIS A 374 -24.59 -13.13 9.99
N VAL A 375 -24.02 -12.80 11.15
CA VAL A 375 -23.22 -13.74 11.93
C VAL A 375 -24.06 -14.93 12.41
N ARG A 376 -25.24 -14.69 12.94
CA ARG A 376 -26.15 -15.75 13.41
C ARG A 376 -26.64 -16.62 12.26
N TRP A 377 -27.00 -16.00 11.12
CA TRP A 377 -27.41 -16.74 9.91
C TRP A 377 -26.28 -17.57 9.32
N ALA A 378 -25.08 -17.03 9.27
CA ALA A 378 -23.86 -17.76 8.86
C ALA A 378 -23.59 -18.94 9.77
N GLY A 379 -23.64 -18.75 11.11
CA GLY A 379 -23.50 -19.81 12.10
C GLY A 379 -24.57 -20.91 11.95
N PHE A 380 -25.82 -20.51 11.75
CA PHE A 380 -26.93 -21.45 11.49
C PHE A 380 -26.67 -22.27 10.22
N LYS A 381 -26.28 -21.60 9.12
CA LYS A 381 -25.98 -22.27 7.85
C LYS A 381 -24.83 -23.25 7.99
N HIS A 382 -23.74 -22.85 8.64
CA HIS A 382 -22.57 -23.70 8.89
C HIS A 382 -22.92 -24.93 9.75
N THR A 383 -23.71 -24.74 10.80
CA THR A 383 -24.05 -25.83 11.74
C THR A 383 -25.01 -26.86 11.12
N TYR A 384 -25.98 -26.41 10.33
CA TYR A 384 -27.08 -27.30 9.87
C TYR A 384 -27.00 -27.67 8.40
N PHE A 385 -26.19 -26.99 7.57
CA PHE A 385 -26.17 -27.23 6.11
C PHE A 385 -24.78 -27.60 5.55
N ASP A 386 -23.75 -27.67 6.38
CA ASP A 386 -22.37 -27.95 5.92
C ASP A 386 -22.17 -29.44 5.56
N THR A 387 -22.92 -30.33 6.18
CA THR A 387 -22.85 -31.74 5.86
C THR A 387 -24.19 -32.29 5.36
N PRO A 388 -24.23 -33.21 4.38
CA PRO A 388 -25.44 -33.82 3.91
C PRO A 388 -26.29 -34.45 5.03
N TRP A 389 -25.65 -35.01 6.04
CA TRP A 389 -26.28 -35.61 7.20
C TRP A 389 -26.96 -34.60 8.12
N SER A 390 -26.32 -33.47 8.38
CA SER A 390 -26.90 -32.37 9.18
C SER A 390 -28.14 -31.81 8.48
N PHE A 391 -28.09 -31.63 7.15
CA PHE A 391 -29.25 -31.21 6.36
C PHE A 391 -30.39 -32.20 6.42
N MET A 392 -30.11 -33.49 6.22
CA MET A 392 -31.14 -34.55 6.29
C MET A 392 -31.78 -34.62 7.67
N SER A 393 -30.97 -34.49 8.75
CA SER A 393 -31.48 -34.47 10.13
C SER A 393 -32.40 -33.24 10.39
N ALA A 394 -31.97 -32.06 9.97
CA ALA A 394 -32.74 -30.83 10.12
C ALA A 394 -34.05 -30.90 9.32
N LEU A 395 -34.02 -31.44 8.11
CA LEU A 395 -35.20 -31.64 7.27
C LEU A 395 -36.19 -32.64 7.91
N ALA A 396 -35.72 -33.78 8.42
CA ALA A 396 -36.53 -34.74 9.13
C ALA A 396 -37.20 -34.14 10.38
N ALA A 397 -36.46 -33.37 11.17
CA ALA A 397 -36.99 -32.67 12.33
C ALA A 397 -38.06 -31.64 11.94
N LEU A 398 -37.86 -30.89 10.84
CA LEU A 398 -38.83 -29.94 10.32
C LEU A 398 -40.15 -30.65 9.88
N ILE A 399 -40.06 -31.77 9.16
CA ILE A 399 -41.20 -32.57 8.72
C ILE A 399 -41.99 -33.09 9.92
N LEU A 400 -41.28 -33.63 10.95
CA LEU A 400 -41.93 -34.08 12.18
C LEU A 400 -42.66 -32.94 12.90
N LEU A 401 -42.03 -31.76 12.97
CA LEU A 401 -42.65 -30.57 13.56
C LEU A 401 -43.94 -30.18 12.82
N ILE A 402 -43.92 -30.19 11.49
CA ILE A 402 -45.11 -29.90 10.68
C ILE A 402 -46.21 -30.91 10.95
N PHE A 403 -45.90 -32.21 10.98
CA PHE A 403 -46.90 -33.25 11.29
C PHE A 403 -47.47 -33.09 12.69
N THR A 404 -46.66 -32.81 13.69
CA THR A 404 -47.13 -32.56 15.07
C THR A 404 -48.03 -31.32 15.16
N MET A 405 -47.73 -30.26 14.43
CA MET A 405 -48.59 -29.08 14.35
C MET A 405 -49.95 -29.40 13.67
N ILE A 406 -49.93 -30.18 12.60
CA ILE A 406 -51.15 -30.64 11.91
C ILE A 406 -51.99 -31.50 12.85
N GLN A 407 -51.36 -32.46 13.56
CA GLN A 407 -52.07 -33.32 14.54
C GLN A 407 -52.69 -32.48 15.66
N ALA A 408 -51.95 -31.52 16.22
CA ALA A 408 -52.45 -30.61 17.25
C ALA A 408 -53.65 -29.78 16.73
N PHE A 409 -53.56 -29.28 15.49
CA PHE A 409 -54.63 -28.52 14.87
C PHE A 409 -55.89 -29.35 14.73
N PHE A 410 -55.82 -30.59 14.22
CA PHE A 410 -57.01 -31.46 14.08
C PHE A 410 -57.54 -31.90 15.42
N ALA A 411 -56.73 -32.13 16.44
CA ALA A 411 -57.17 -32.45 17.79
C ALA A 411 -57.98 -31.30 18.42
N ILE A 412 -57.48 -30.07 18.28
CA ILE A 412 -58.18 -28.86 18.75
C ILE A 412 -59.44 -28.64 17.96
N TYR A 413 -59.40 -28.82 16.64
CA TYR A 413 -60.60 -28.68 15.77
C TYR A 413 -61.68 -29.67 16.10
N ALA A 414 -61.37 -30.96 16.36
CA ALA A 414 -62.26 -31.96 16.79
C ALA A 414 -62.89 -31.69 18.15
N TYR A 415 -62.13 -31.09 19.08
CA TYR A 415 -62.59 -30.67 20.39
C TYR A 415 -63.61 -29.50 20.31
N ILE A 416 -63.38 -28.53 19.45
CA ILE A 416 -64.20 -27.32 19.32
C ILE A 416 -65.51 -27.63 18.48
N ARG A 417 -65.46 -28.57 17.55
CA ARG A 417 -66.62 -29.01 16.74
C ARG A 417 -66.97 -30.48 17.01
N PRO A 418 -67.62 -30.80 18.14
CA PRO A 418 -68.13 -32.16 18.35
C PRO A 418 -69.09 -32.46 17.28
N LEU A 419 -68.89 -33.60 16.58
CA LEU A 419 -69.87 -34.13 15.58
C LEU A 419 -71.24 -34.18 16.19
N LYS A 420 -72.21 -33.42 15.62
CA LYS A 420 -73.63 -33.62 15.94
C LYS A 420 -73.98 -35.08 15.57
N ASN A 421 -74.34 -35.90 16.57
CA ASN A 421 -74.87 -37.23 16.36
C ASN A 421 -76.02 -37.15 15.44
N PRO A 422 -76.07 -37.90 14.34
CA PRO A 422 -77.31 -38.05 13.56
C PRO A 422 -78.31 -38.84 14.40
N LYS A 423 -79.52 -38.29 14.57
CA LYS A 423 -80.69 -39.01 15.08
C LYS A 423 -81.15 -40.00 14.07
#